data_2a85fbe45679d9c18b314389e981a804
#
_entry.id   2a85fbe45679d9c18b314389e981a804
#
_cell.length_a   1.000
_cell.length_b   1.000
_cell.length_c   1.000
_cell.angle_alpha   90.00
_cell.angle_beta   90.00
_cell.angle_gamma   90.00
#
_symmetry.space_group_name_H-M   'P 1'
#
loop_
_entity.id
_entity.type
_entity.pdbx_description
1 polymer ?
#
loop_
_entity_poly.entity_id
_entity_poly.type
_entity_poly.pdbx_seq_one_letter_code
_entity_poly.pdbx_strand_id
1 'polypeptide(L)'
;MAKLYFRYGAMGSSKTANAIMVQYNYRERNQKVLMVKPQLEDRDGARIIRSRSGLETECVFAEELETMDLTGYDCVIVDEAQFLTKAQVEYLVHIVDDLGIPVIAYGLRADFKGNFFKGSMWLMAWADTIEEVKTICWCGKKAICNARVVDGKVAREGEQIVLGGDEQYVSLCRKHWRAGDLGKFKGLSFHD
;
A
#
# COMPACT_ATOMS: atom_id res chain seq x y z
N MET A 1 9.61 -4.94 22.59
CA MET A 1 9.62 -6.00 21.57
C MET A 1 9.18 -5.36 20.27
N ALA A 2 9.92 -5.55 19.18
CA ALA A 2 9.53 -5.09 17.84
C ALA A 2 8.21 -5.74 17.41
N LYS A 3 7.49 -5.14 16.46
CA LYS A 3 6.21 -5.64 15.97
C LYS A 3 6.12 -5.47 14.45
N LEU A 4 5.38 -6.39 13.82
CA LEU A 4 4.92 -6.26 12.45
C LEU A 4 3.55 -5.56 12.44
N TYR A 5 3.49 -4.40 11.81
CA TYR A 5 2.25 -3.63 11.62
C TYR A 5 1.78 -3.78 10.17
N PHE A 6 0.50 -4.07 9.98
CA PHE A 6 -0.13 -3.97 8.67
C PHE A 6 -1.18 -2.85 8.66
N ARG A 7 -0.87 -1.78 7.94
CA ARG A 7 -1.75 -0.62 7.74
C ARG A 7 -2.38 -0.68 6.36
N TYR A 8 -3.58 -1.20 6.31
CA TYR A 8 -4.30 -1.34 5.05
C TYR A 8 -5.34 -0.25 4.85
N GLY A 9 -5.72 0.00 3.60
CA GLY A 9 -6.81 0.90 3.26
C GLY A 9 -7.16 0.81 1.78
N ALA A 10 -8.32 1.37 1.40
CA ALA A 10 -8.69 1.49 0.00
C ALA A 10 -7.74 2.46 -0.74
N MET A 11 -7.79 2.48 -2.05
CA MET A 11 -7.02 3.45 -2.85
C MET A 11 -7.41 4.87 -2.45
N GLY A 12 -6.46 5.80 -2.50
CA GLY A 12 -6.70 7.19 -2.08
C GLY A 12 -6.87 7.39 -0.57
N SER A 13 -6.51 6.40 0.27
CA SER A 13 -6.51 6.56 1.73
C SER A 13 -5.21 7.18 2.29
N SER A 14 -4.37 7.76 1.44
CA SER A 14 -3.12 8.43 1.82
C SER A 14 -2.07 7.52 2.49
N LYS A 15 -2.08 6.22 2.24
CA LYS A 15 -1.12 5.26 2.82
C LYS A 15 0.33 5.65 2.56
N THR A 16 0.69 5.89 1.30
CA THR A 16 2.05 6.28 0.89
C THR A 16 2.48 7.59 1.56
N ALA A 17 1.60 8.61 1.59
CA ALA A 17 1.89 9.86 2.29
C ALA A 17 2.13 9.62 3.79
N ASN A 18 1.30 8.78 4.43
CA ASN A 18 1.47 8.41 5.83
C ASN A 18 2.79 7.67 6.07
N ALA A 19 3.18 6.74 5.19
CA ALA A 19 4.46 6.04 5.26
C ALA A 19 5.65 7.02 5.24
N ILE A 20 5.65 7.98 4.32
CA ILE A 20 6.70 9.01 4.20
C ILE A 20 6.71 9.93 5.44
N MET A 21 5.55 10.31 5.96
CA MET A 21 5.46 11.12 7.17
C MET A 21 5.99 10.37 8.41
N VAL A 22 5.73 9.08 8.52
CA VAL A 22 6.30 8.25 9.60
C VAL A 22 7.82 8.20 9.48
N GLN A 23 8.37 7.98 8.27
CA GLN A 23 9.82 8.05 8.05
C GLN A 23 10.39 9.40 8.50
N TYR A 24 9.74 10.51 8.14
CA TYR A 24 10.15 11.86 8.55
C TYR A 24 10.22 11.98 10.06
N ASN A 25 9.20 11.52 10.79
CA ASN A 25 9.16 11.56 12.26
C ASN A 25 10.32 10.79 12.92
N TYR A 26 10.74 9.66 12.34
CA TYR A 26 11.92 8.91 12.80
C TYR A 26 13.21 9.71 12.56
N ARG A 27 13.35 10.29 11.36
CA ARG A 27 14.54 11.08 10.98
C ARG A 27 14.73 12.29 11.87
N GLU A 28 13.66 12.98 12.29
CA GLU A 28 13.74 14.10 13.23
C GLU A 28 14.32 13.70 14.60
N ARG A 29 14.31 12.40 14.91
CA ARG A 29 14.87 11.83 16.15
C ARG A 29 16.21 11.14 15.94
N ASN A 30 16.87 11.42 14.80
CA ASN A 30 18.12 10.77 14.38
C ASN A 30 18.00 9.23 14.26
N GLN A 31 16.80 8.72 13.98
CA GLN A 31 16.56 7.30 13.74
C GLN A 31 16.55 6.99 12.25
N LYS A 32 17.12 5.86 11.87
CA LYS A 32 17.30 5.45 10.49
C LYS A 32 16.19 4.51 10.04
N VAL A 33 15.46 4.91 9.01
CA VAL A 33 14.37 4.11 8.43
C VAL A 33 14.73 3.64 7.03
N LEU A 34 14.53 2.35 6.77
CA LEU A 34 14.61 1.78 5.43
C LEU A 34 13.22 1.80 4.79
N MET A 35 13.11 2.52 3.66
CA MET A 35 11.91 2.50 2.83
C MET A 35 12.02 1.42 1.77
N VAL A 36 10.97 0.64 1.58
CA VAL A 36 10.92 -0.54 0.72
C VAL A 36 9.66 -0.52 -0.13
N LYS A 37 9.76 -0.99 -1.38
CA LYS A 37 8.60 -1.32 -2.22
C LYS A 37 8.86 -2.60 -3.02
N PRO A 38 7.83 -3.38 -3.41
CA PRO A 38 7.99 -4.47 -4.36
C PRO A 38 8.42 -3.96 -5.75
N GLN A 39 9.28 -4.67 -6.45
CA GLN A 39 9.78 -4.29 -7.77
C GLN A 39 8.66 -4.22 -8.83
N LEU A 40 7.59 -4.98 -8.66
CA LEU A 40 6.41 -4.97 -9.54
C LEU A 40 5.73 -3.58 -9.66
N GLU A 41 5.95 -2.70 -8.70
CA GLU A 41 5.50 -1.31 -8.71
C GLU A 41 6.49 -0.35 -9.38
N ASP A 42 7.29 -0.87 -10.28
CA ASP A 42 8.24 -0.06 -11.03
C ASP A 42 7.57 0.57 -12.27
N ARG A 43 6.70 1.56 -12.04
CA ARG A 43 6.11 2.35 -13.13
C ARG A 43 7.16 3.22 -13.83
N ASP A 44 8.27 3.51 -13.16
CA ASP A 44 9.28 4.45 -13.63
C ASP A 44 10.73 3.93 -13.55
N GLY A 45 10.98 2.65 -13.21
CA GLY A 45 12.34 2.11 -12.95
C GLY A 45 13.06 2.75 -11.77
N ALA A 46 12.40 3.68 -11.11
CA ALA A 46 13.02 4.51 -10.09
C ALA A 46 12.87 3.90 -8.70
N ARG A 47 13.96 3.89 -7.93
CA ARG A 47 13.97 3.55 -6.51
C ARG A 47 13.36 4.70 -5.68
N ILE A 48 12.15 5.10 -6.03
CA ILE A 48 11.43 6.22 -5.42
C ILE A 48 10.00 5.77 -5.10
N ILE A 49 9.58 6.06 -3.88
CA ILE A 49 8.17 6.01 -3.45
C ILE A 49 7.62 7.43 -3.59
N ARG A 50 6.51 7.58 -4.31
CA ARG A 50 5.86 8.87 -4.53
C ARG A 50 4.38 8.81 -4.16
N SER A 51 3.95 9.71 -3.30
CA SER A 51 2.55 9.89 -2.98
C SER A 51 1.82 10.75 -4.03
N ARG A 52 0.49 10.62 -4.09
CA ARG A 52 -0.34 11.48 -4.95
C ARG A 52 -0.30 12.96 -4.55
N SER A 53 0.06 13.27 -3.30
CA SER A 53 0.24 14.63 -2.80
C SER A 53 1.62 15.23 -3.12
N GLY A 54 2.45 14.54 -3.88
CA GLY A 54 3.78 15.01 -4.30
C GLY A 54 4.90 14.74 -3.30
N LEU A 55 4.63 14.09 -2.15
CA LEU A 55 5.70 13.62 -1.27
C LEU A 55 6.44 12.46 -1.91
N GLU A 56 7.77 12.47 -1.81
CA GLU A 56 8.60 11.40 -2.35
C GLU A 56 9.78 11.08 -1.45
N THR A 57 10.28 9.85 -1.55
CA THR A 57 11.48 9.39 -0.85
C THR A 57 12.14 8.25 -1.61
N GLU A 58 13.46 8.12 -1.44
CA GLU A 58 14.21 6.98 -1.96
C GLU A 58 13.82 5.69 -1.24
N CYS A 59 13.90 4.57 -1.96
CA CYS A 59 13.63 3.24 -1.42
C CYS A 59 14.52 2.18 -2.05
N VAL A 60 14.48 0.99 -1.46
CA VAL A 60 15.03 -0.25 -2.04
C VAL A 60 13.88 -1.16 -2.47
N PHE A 61 14.20 -2.18 -3.26
CA PHE A 61 13.21 -3.19 -3.63
C PHE A 61 13.12 -4.30 -2.57
N ALA A 62 11.91 -4.83 -2.37
CA ALA A 62 11.67 -5.91 -1.41
C ALA A 62 12.49 -7.18 -1.74
N GLU A 63 12.81 -7.38 -3.01
CA GLU A 63 13.63 -8.46 -3.54
C GLU A 63 15.08 -8.42 -3.06
N GLU A 64 15.54 -7.27 -2.57
CA GLU A 64 16.92 -7.06 -2.11
C GLU A 64 17.08 -7.28 -0.60
N LEU A 65 15.98 -7.27 0.16
CA LEU A 65 16.00 -7.27 1.63
C LEU A 65 16.80 -8.44 2.22
N GLU A 66 16.67 -9.64 1.67
CA GLU A 66 17.33 -10.84 2.19
C GLU A 66 18.86 -10.79 2.06
N THR A 67 19.39 -9.94 1.18
CA THR A 67 20.84 -9.80 0.96
C THR A 67 21.42 -8.53 1.55
N MET A 68 20.57 -7.66 2.12
CA MET A 68 20.98 -6.40 2.72
C MET A 68 21.44 -6.58 4.17
N ASP A 69 22.47 -5.85 4.57
CA ASP A 69 22.77 -5.63 5.98
C ASP A 69 21.81 -4.59 6.57
N LEU A 70 20.94 -5.05 7.45
CA LEU A 70 19.96 -4.21 8.13
C LEU A 70 20.48 -3.64 9.47
N THR A 71 21.74 -3.86 9.81
CA THR A 71 22.34 -3.33 11.03
C THR A 71 22.26 -1.81 11.08
N GLY A 72 21.76 -1.28 12.18
CA GLY A 72 21.65 0.16 12.41
C GLY A 72 20.40 0.81 11.79
N TYR A 73 19.47 0.05 11.23
CA TYR A 73 18.14 0.56 10.96
C TYR A 73 17.24 0.41 12.19
N ASP A 74 16.45 1.45 12.47
CA ASP A 74 15.51 1.52 13.60
C ASP A 74 14.10 1.12 13.20
N CYS A 75 13.79 1.10 11.90
CA CYS A 75 12.50 0.68 11.37
C CYS A 75 12.62 0.36 9.88
N VAL A 76 11.81 -0.60 9.42
CA VAL A 76 11.57 -0.88 8.00
C VAL A 76 10.13 -0.50 7.66
N ILE A 77 9.94 0.30 6.61
CA ILE A 77 8.61 0.68 6.12
C ILE A 77 8.45 0.15 4.69
N VAL A 78 7.43 -0.64 4.47
CA VAL A 78 7.11 -1.24 3.16
C VAL A 78 5.86 -0.59 2.60
N ASP A 79 5.96 0.07 1.45
CA ASP A 79 4.80 0.56 0.70
C ASP A 79 4.37 -0.46 -0.36
N GLU A 80 3.13 -0.41 -0.81
CA GLU A 80 2.51 -1.33 -1.77
C GLU A 80 2.70 -2.82 -1.39
N ALA A 81 2.66 -3.11 -0.09
CA ALA A 81 2.93 -4.43 0.49
C ALA A 81 1.95 -5.52 0.04
N GLN A 82 0.81 -5.18 -0.58
CA GLN A 82 -0.11 -6.15 -1.17
C GLN A 82 0.54 -7.00 -2.28
N PHE A 83 1.60 -6.52 -2.90
CA PHE A 83 2.33 -7.22 -3.96
C PHE A 83 3.45 -8.13 -3.47
N LEU A 84 3.70 -8.16 -2.17
CA LEU A 84 4.69 -9.07 -1.58
C LEU A 84 4.29 -10.53 -1.80
N THR A 85 5.30 -11.37 -2.00
CA THR A 85 5.17 -12.83 -1.96
C THR A 85 5.06 -13.33 -0.53
N LYS A 86 4.66 -14.60 -0.36
CA LYS A 86 4.67 -15.25 0.95
C LYS A 86 6.06 -15.21 1.59
N ALA A 87 7.10 -15.59 0.85
CA ALA A 87 8.46 -15.62 1.35
C ALA A 87 8.93 -14.23 1.82
N GLN A 88 8.60 -13.17 1.07
CA GLN A 88 8.93 -11.81 1.48
C GLN A 88 8.21 -11.40 2.78
N VAL A 89 6.93 -11.78 2.96
CA VAL A 89 6.23 -11.52 4.23
C VAL A 89 6.87 -12.32 5.39
N GLU A 90 7.23 -13.59 5.16
CA GLU A 90 7.97 -14.40 6.15
C GLU A 90 9.32 -13.77 6.51
N TYR A 91 10.00 -13.16 5.54
CA TYR A 91 11.24 -12.42 5.81
C TYR A 91 10.99 -11.15 6.66
N LEU A 92 9.86 -10.44 6.43
CA LEU A 92 9.47 -9.33 7.32
C LEU A 92 9.26 -9.79 8.78
N VAL A 93 8.70 -10.98 8.98
CA VAL A 93 8.58 -11.60 10.31
C VAL A 93 9.96 -11.87 10.91
N HIS A 94 10.90 -12.43 10.13
CA HIS A 94 12.28 -12.62 10.56
C HIS A 94 12.95 -11.29 10.99
N ILE A 95 12.75 -10.19 10.24
CA ILE A 95 13.26 -8.86 10.62
C ILE A 95 12.74 -8.44 11.99
N VAL A 96 11.47 -8.71 12.28
CA VAL A 96 10.85 -8.35 13.56
C VAL A 96 11.33 -9.26 14.69
N ASP A 97 11.23 -10.56 14.51
CA ASP A 97 11.42 -11.54 15.58
C ASP A 97 12.91 -11.79 15.89
N ASP A 98 13.74 -11.88 14.87
CA ASP A 98 15.15 -12.26 15.02
C ASP A 98 16.10 -11.06 15.03
N LEU A 99 15.83 -10.02 14.22
CA LEU A 99 16.66 -8.81 14.19
C LEU A 99 16.15 -7.72 15.16
N GLY A 100 14.94 -7.84 15.67
CA GLY A 100 14.37 -6.89 16.63
C GLY A 100 14.03 -5.52 16.03
N ILE A 101 13.86 -5.43 14.71
CA ILE A 101 13.56 -4.19 13.99
C ILE A 101 12.05 -4.14 13.67
N PRO A 102 11.31 -3.11 14.11
CA PRO A 102 9.90 -2.97 13.79
C PRO A 102 9.68 -2.78 12.29
N VAL A 103 8.61 -3.41 11.77
CA VAL A 103 8.22 -3.32 10.37
C VAL A 103 6.81 -2.75 10.25
N ILE A 104 6.63 -1.74 9.39
CA ILE A 104 5.32 -1.15 9.10
C ILE A 104 5.02 -1.36 7.60
N ALA A 105 4.09 -2.26 7.29
CA ALA A 105 3.66 -2.55 5.94
C ALA A 105 2.38 -1.78 5.60
N TYR A 106 2.39 -1.03 4.50
CA TYR A 106 1.24 -0.31 3.96
C TYR A 106 0.76 -0.99 2.68
N GLY A 107 -0.54 -1.19 2.52
CA GLY A 107 -1.04 -1.82 1.31
C GLY A 107 -2.56 -1.81 1.18
N LEU A 108 -3.02 -2.31 0.03
CA LEU A 108 -4.42 -2.57 -0.24
C LEU A 108 -4.81 -3.92 0.39
N ARG A 109 -6.00 -4.01 0.97
CA ARG A 109 -6.51 -5.30 1.46
C ARG A 109 -6.94 -6.21 0.31
N ALA A 110 -7.76 -5.69 -0.59
CA ALA A 110 -8.41 -6.44 -1.65
C ALA A 110 -8.31 -5.70 -3.00
N ASP A 111 -8.41 -6.46 -4.08
CA ASP A 111 -8.48 -5.96 -5.44
C ASP A 111 -9.86 -5.38 -5.79
N PHE A 112 -10.03 -4.96 -7.04
CA PHE A 112 -11.29 -4.38 -7.54
C PHE A 112 -12.44 -5.40 -7.64
N LYS A 113 -12.16 -6.69 -7.58
CA LYS A 113 -13.14 -7.79 -7.56
C LYS A 113 -13.53 -8.17 -6.13
N GLY A 114 -12.85 -7.65 -5.13
CA GLY A 114 -13.06 -7.98 -3.72
C GLY A 114 -12.25 -9.20 -3.23
N ASN A 115 -11.30 -9.69 -4.02
CA ASN A 115 -10.41 -10.78 -3.62
C ASN A 115 -9.18 -10.22 -2.91
N PHE A 116 -8.66 -10.97 -1.94
CA PHE A 116 -7.40 -10.59 -1.32
C PHE A 116 -6.24 -10.56 -2.33
N PHE A 117 -5.36 -9.59 -2.16
CA PHE A 117 -4.00 -9.71 -2.68
C PHE A 117 -3.21 -10.73 -1.85
N LYS A 118 -2.29 -11.45 -2.49
CA LYS A 118 -1.50 -12.50 -1.80
C LYS A 118 -0.68 -11.94 -0.63
N GLY A 119 0.04 -10.84 -0.82
CA GLY A 119 0.81 -10.20 0.25
C GLY A 119 -0.08 -9.76 1.41
N SER A 120 -1.23 -9.16 1.11
CA SER A 120 -2.18 -8.72 2.13
C SER A 120 -2.78 -9.89 2.92
N MET A 121 -3.06 -11.01 2.27
CA MET A 121 -3.54 -12.22 2.95
C MET A 121 -2.53 -12.70 4.01
N TRP A 122 -1.25 -12.75 3.67
CA TRP A 122 -0.19 -13.18 4.58
C TRP A 122 0.06 -12.14 5.69
N LEU A 123 0.03 -10.84 5.36
CA LEU A 123 0.13 -9.78 6.37
C LEU A 123 -1.04 -9.79 7.34
N MET A 124 -2.27 -10.06 6.88
CA MET A 124 -3.43 -10.24 7.76
C MET A 124 -3.28 -11.43 8.71
N ALA A 125 -2.59 -12.49 8.28
CA ALA A 125 -2.38 -13.68 9.10
C ALA A 125 -1.24 -13.51 10.13
N TRP A 126 -0.22 -12.71 9.82
CA TRP A 126 1.03 -12.69 10.59
C TRP A 126 1.33 -11.37 11.31
N ALA A 127 0.66 -10.27 10.98
CA ALA A 127 0.92 -8.99 11.64
C ALA A 127 0.44 -8.99 13.09
N ASP A 128 1.28 -8.46 13.98
CA ASP A 128 0.94 -8.25 15.40
C ASP A 128 -0.14 -7.19 15.58
N THR A 129 -0.16 -6.22 14.68
CA THR A 129 -1.11 -5.10 14.72
C THR A 129 -1.64 -4.81 13.32
N ILE A 130 -2.96 -4.79 13.22
CA ILE A 130 -3.67 -4.53 11.95
C ILE A 130 -4.50 -3.26 12.13
N GLU A 131 -4.22 -2.25 11.28
CA GLU A 131 -4.86 -0.94 11.36
C GLU A 131 -5.43 -0.54 10.00
N GLU A 132 -6.62 0.07 10.00
CA GLU A 132 -7.24 0.60 8.78
C GLU A 132 -6.93 2.09 8.60
N VAL A 133 -6.29 2.44 7.49
CA VAL A 133 -6.18 3.83 7.02
C VAL A 133 -7.45 4.17 6.26
N LYS A 134 -8.36 4.88 6.91
CA LYS A 134 -9.71 5.13 6.42
C LYS A 134 -9.74 6.17 5.30
N THR A 135 -10.66 5.98 4.36
CA THR A 135 -11.06 6.98 3.36
C THR A 135 -12.56 6.92 3.14
N ILE A 136 -13.10 7.87 2.39
CA ILE A 136 -14.53 8.04 2.20
C ILE A 136 -14.97 7.74 0.75
N CYS A 137 -16.18 7.23 0.61
CA CYS A 137 -16.92 7.16 -0.62
C CYS A 137 -17.52 8.53 -0.94
N TRP A 138 -17.88 8.79 -2.20
CA TRP A 138 -18.53 10.02 -2.62
C TRP A 138 -19.81 10.36 -1.81
N CYS A 139 -20.47 9.37 -1.22
CA CYS A 139 -21.64 9.55 -0.37
C CYS A 139 -21.33 9.89 1.09
N GLY A 140 -20.06 10.12 1.45
CA GLY A 140 -19.59 10.41 2.79
C GLY A 140 -19.41 9.20 3.72
N LYS A 141 -19.86 8.01 3.32
CA LYS A 141 -19.63 6.77 4.09
C LYS A 141 -18.21 6.25 3.90
N LYS A 142 -17.72 5.45 4.85
CA LYS A 142 -16.42 4.79 4.74
C LYS A 142 -16.32 3.99 3.44
N ALA A 143 -15.25 4.22 2.68
CA ALA A 143 -14.92 3.43 1.50
C ALA A 143 -14.06 2.23 1.92
N ILE A 144 -14.45 1.04 1.44
CA ILE A 144 -13.75 -0.23 1.72
C ILE A 144 -13.45 -1.03 0.46
N CYS A 145 -14.02 -0.63 -0.67
CA CYS A 145 -13.85 -1.30 -1.95
C CYS A 145 -13.08 -0.40 -2.92
N ASN A 146 -12.24 -1.02 -3.74
CA ASN A 146 -11.58 -0.38 -4.87
C ASN A 146 -12.38 -0.69 -6.12
N ALA A 147 -12.87 0.32 -6.81
CA ALA A 147 -13.55 0.14 -8.10
C ALA A 147 -12.58 0.51 -9.22
N ARG A 148 -12.29 -0.44 -10.12
CA ARG A 148 -11.63 -0.15 -11.39
C ARG A 148 -12.67 0.40 -12.34
N VAL A 149 -12.37 1.51 -13.00
CA VAL A 149 -13.27 2.17 -13.94
C VAL A 149 -12.73 2.00 -15.35
N VAL A 150 -13.52 1.37 -16.20
CA VAL A 150 -13.24 1.18 -17.63
C VAL A 150 -14.44 1.73 -18.41
N ASP A 151 -14.22 2.62 -19.36
CA ASP A 151 -15.28 3.27 -20.14
C ASP A 151 -16.41 3.86 -19.28
N GLY A 152 -16.05 4.48 -18.16
CA GLY A 152 -17.00 5.11 -17.23
C GLY A 152 -17.85 4.15 -16.41
N LYS A 153 -17.54 2.85 -16.41
CA LYS A 153 -18.25 1.82 -15.65
C LYS A 153 -17.32 1.05 -14.72
N VAL A 154 -17.88 0.52 -13.63
CA VAL A 154 -17.17 -0.34 -12.70
C VAL A 154 -16.88 -1.69 -13.36
N ALA A 155 -15.62 -2.00 -13.56
CA ALA A 155 -15.20 -3.30 -14.07
C ALA A 155 -15.42 -4.42 -13.02
N ARG A 156 -15.85 -5.59 -13.48
CA ARG A 156 -16.10 -6.77 -12.64
C ARG A 156 -15.15 -7.93 -12.93
N GLU A 157 -14.52 -7.89 -14.09
CA GLU A 157 -13.63 -8.91 -14.61
C GLU A 157 -12.33 -8.26 -15.07
N GLY A 158 -11.30 -9.07 -15.25
CA GLY A 158 -9.98 -8.65 -15.69
C GLY A 158 -8.87 -9.14 -14.75
N GLU A 159 -7.63 -8.90 -15.16
CA GLU A 159 -6.44 -9.25 -14.38
C GLU A 159 -6.41 -8.45 -13.08
N GLN A 160 -5.90 -9.09 -12.00
CA GLN A 160 -5.79 -8.45 -10.69
C GLN A 160 -4.84 -7.25 -10.74
N ILE A 161 -3.74 -7.39 -11.46
CA ILE A 161 -2.70 -6.38 -11.63
C ILE A 161 -2.60 -6.04 -13.11
N VAL A 162 -2.72 -4.75 -13.45
CA VAL A 162 -2.43 -4.24 -14.78
C VAL A 162 -1.35 -3.17 -14.64
N LEU A 163 -0.22 -3.39 -15.29
CA LEU A 163 0.91 -2.47 -15.31
C LEU A 163 0.78 -1.52 -16.48
N GLY A 164 0.93 -0.22 -16.23
CA GLY A 164 1.09 0.79 -17.27
C GLY A 164 -0.18 1.23 -18.01
N GLY A 165 -1.38 0.94 -17.51
CA GLY A 165 -2.63 1.42 -18.09
C GLY A 165 -3.12 2.74 -17.47
N ASP A 166 -3.85 3.54 -18.27
CA ASP A 166 -4.61 4.73 -17.80
C ASP A 166 -5.84 4.34 -16.96
N GLU A 167 -5.73 3.26 -16.20
CA GLU A 167 -6.84 2.75 -15.43
C GLU A 167 -7.17 3.68 -14.26
N GLN A 168 -8.41 4.10 -14.20
CA GLN A 168 -8.91 4.90 -13.10
C GLN A 168 -9.46 3.99 -12.00
N TYR A 169 -9.13 4.33 -10.76
CA TYR A 169 -9.66 3.65 -9.59
C TYR A 169 -10.39 4.62 -8.69
N VAL A 170 -11.54 4.18 -8.16
CA VAL A 170 -12.38 4.96 -7.23
C VAL A 170 -12.62 4.15 -5.98
N SER A 171 -12.48 4.79 -4.84
CA SER A 171 -12.79 4.17 -3.55
C SER A 171 -14.27 4.33 -3.22
N LEU A 172 -14.95 3.22 -3.03
CA LEU A 172 -16.39 3.18 -2.80
C LEU A 172 -16.76 2.45 -1.51
N CYS A 173 -17.88 2.81 -0.92
CA CYS A 173 -18.52 1.94 0.05
C CYS A 173 -19.09 0.69 -0.66
N ARG A 174 -19.26 -0.41 0.06
CA ARG A 174 -19.72 -1.67 -0.53
C ARG A 174 -21.04 -1.55 -1.30
N LYS A 175 -21.99 -0.73 -0.80
CA LYS A 175 -23.28 -0.50 -1.48
C LYS A 175 -23.08 0.06 -2.89
N HIS A 176 -22.29 1.14 -3.02
CA HIS A 176 -22.08 1.78 -4.32
C HIS A 176 -21.17 0.96 -5.23
N TRP A 177 -20.19 0.27 -4.66
CA TRP A 177 -19.38 -0.68 -5.42
C TRP A 177 -20.25 -1.78 -6.04
N ARG A 178 -21.15 -2.40 -5.26
CA ARG A 178 -22.08 -3.44 -5.78
C ARG A 178 -23.03 -2.89 -6.85
N ALA A 179 -23.55 -1.70 -6.65
CA ALA A 179 -24.44 -1.03 -7.59
C ALA A 179 -23.75 -0.51 -8.87
N GLY A 180 -22.40 -0.45 -8.87
CA GLY A 180 -21.65 0.20 -9.96
C GLY A 180 -21.85 1.72 -9.99
N ASP A 181 -22.24 2.31 -8.87
CA ASP A 181 -22.56 3.73 -8.75
C ASP A 181 -21.32 4.54 -8.39
N LEU A 182 -20.78 5.22 -9.36
CA LEU A 182 -19.58 6.07 -9.25
C LEU A 182 -19.91 7.49 -8.74
N GLY A 183 -21.21 7.82 -8.55
CA GLY A 183 -21.65 9.17 -8.24
C GLY A 183 -21.35 10.14 -9.37
N LYS A 184 -21.17 11.41 -9.03
CA LYS A 184 -20.70 12.45 -9.98
C LYS A 184 -19.19 12.40 -10.11
N PHE A 185 -18.62 11.23 -10.43
CA PHE A 185 -17.18 11.08 -10.66
C PHE A 185 -16.81 11.86 -11.92
N LYS A 186 -16.29 13.05 -11.72
CA LYS A 186 -15.49 13.73 -12.73
C LYS A 186 -14.08 13.20 -12.51
N GLY A 187 -13.51 12.54 -13.52
CA GLY A 187 -12.10 12.16 -13.48
C GLY A 187 -11.30 13.38 -13.01
N LEU A 188 -10.58 13.25 -11.90
CA LEU A 188 -9.70 14.30 -11.43
C LEU A 188 -8.55 14.39 -12.42
N SER A 189 -8.67 15.31 -13.39
CA SER A 189 -7.49 15.85 -14.05
C SER A 189 -6.81 16.76 -13.02
N PHE A 190 -5.66 16.34 -12.51
CA PHE A 190 -4.80 17.22 -11.70
C PHE A 190 -4.04 18.21 -12.59
N HIS A 191 -4.74 18.86 -13.48
CA HIS A 191 -4.24 19.96 -14.30
C HIS A 191 -5.25 21.09 -14.19
N ASP A 192 -5.17 21.83 -13.08
CA ASP A 192 -5.53 23.24 -12.93
C ASP A 192 -4.76 23.81 -11.74
#